data_e9e36f14f5e3181a935e0a0bfeaffae3
#
_entry.id   e9e36f14f5e3181a935e0a0bfeaffae3
#
_cell.length_a   1.000
_cell.length_b   1.000
_cell.length_c   1.000
_cell.angle_alpha   90.00
_cell.angle_beta   90.00
_cell.angle_gamma   90.00
#
_symmetry.space_group_name_H-M   'P 1'
#
loop_
_entity.id
_entity.type
_entity.pdbx_description
1 polymer ?
#
loop_
_entity_poly.entity_id
_entity_poly.type
_entity_poly.pdbx_seq_one_letter_code
_entity_poly.pdbx_strand_id
1 'polypeptide(L)'
;MSTSAPALLHLSSVEDYLGPADTRFFSAGYRRAEYTVQDVRVTPGERPAVTAVISLSYPRDWSKKKASTDLFPHVSTVDMLVIGLQLSEAYLVHTHRLDVGQRRRARVRKITLKAGTTPQEDLTGLSAAAELRGTREDPTAEGGHVSTFTAHVGVMTARYEIEHAAPARITEEGAYPSLDAVLGAAAGRYYGEGFKLREHTIGDVRADVGESTATATVTTRSLPGYQAVTDGLDGDHLAAGLSPVDCFVTNLQLIQVLLYELDGISRKDSNTLWMQKTVLTAVGPAHLAARPAAAHVAFTDKWLVPLRGGLWRDVTVAARLGGYEMQCSFAHELPQHAAAFADGQTI
;
A
#
# COMPACT_ATOMS: atom_id res chain seq x y z
N MET A 1 -41.91 15.85 -1.64
CA MET A 1 -41.20 14.59 -1.45
C MET A 1 -40.18 14.81 -0.36
N SER A 2 -40.32 14.13 0.77
CA SER A 2 -39.40 14.31 1.90
C SER A 2 -38.08 13.64 1.54
N THR A 3 -37.04 14.43 1.22
CA THR A 3 -35.69 13.95 1.12
C THR A 3 -35.24 13.62 2.54
N SER A 4 -35.30 12.34 2.92
CA SER A 4 -34.64 11.87 4.14
C SER A 4 -33.18 12.28 4.03
N ALA A 5 -32.67 13.01 5.02
CA ALA A 5 -31.24 13.28 5.12
C ALA A 5 -30.48 11.96 5.05
N PRO A 6 -29.37 11.88 4.31
CA PRO A 6 -28.57 10.65 4.24
C PRO A 6 -28.22 10.24 5.66
N ALA A 7 -28.57 8.99 6.02
CA ALA A 7 -28.37 8.50 7.38
C ALA A 7 -26.85 8.35 7.63
N LEU A 8 -26.39 8.89 8.74
CA LEU A 8 -25.03 8.66 9.24
C LEU A 8 -24.91 7.18 9.62
N LEU A 9 -24.08 6.44 8.88
CA LEU A 9 -23.76 5.04 9.22
C LEU A 9 -22.83 5.01 10.42
N HIS A 10 -23.18 4.23 11.43
CA HIS A 10 -22.32 3.98 12.58
C HIS A 10 -22.19 2.46 12.84
N LEU A 11 -20.95 1.97 12.87
CA LEU A 11 -20.63 0.56 13.05
C LEU A 11 -19.65 0.41 14.22
N SER A 12 -19.80 -0.62 15.02
CA SER A 12 -18.86 -0.97 16.07
C SER A 12 -17.53 -1.47 15.50
N SER A 13 -17.59 -2.15 14.35
CA SER A 13 -16.43 -2.67 13.62
C SER A 13 -16.63 -2.55 12.10
N VAL A 14 -15.54 -2.36 11.37
CA VAL A 14 -15.55 -2.45 9.90
C VAL A 14 -16.01 -3.84 9.41
N GLU A 15 -15.85 -4.88 10.23
CA GLU A 15 -16.27 -6.24 9.92
C GLU A 15 -17.79 -6.38 9.85
N ASP A 16 -18.54 -5.56 10.58
CA ASP A 16 -20.02 -5.53 10.54
C ASP A 16 -20.53 -5.19 9.13
N TYR A 17 -19.70 -4.53 8.32
CA TYR A 17 -20.04 -4.07 6.98
C TYR A 17 -19.30 -4.84 5.87
N LEU A 18 -17.98 -5.02 6.01
CA LEU A 18 -17.14 -5.65 4.99
C LEU A 18 -17.02 -7.18 5.15
N GLY A 19 -17.54 -7.74 6.24
CA GLY A 19 -17.41 -9.15 6.59
C GLY A 19 -16.08 -9.50 7.28
N PRO A 20 -15.85 -10.77 7.63
CA PRO A 20 -14.73 -11.22 8.44
C PRO A 20 -13.36 -10.85 7.85
N ALA A 21 -12.39 -10.55 8.73
CA ALA A 21 -11.04 -10.11 8.38
C ALA A 21 -10.29 -11.11 7.48
N ASP A 22 -10.45 -12.41 7.74
CA ASP A 22 -9.77 -13.50 7.03
C ASP A 22 -10.25 -13.66 5.56
N THR A 23 -11.40 -13.08 5.21
CA THR A 23 -11.94 -13.10 3.85
C THR A 23 -11.52 -11.90 3.01
N ARG A 24 -10.83 -10.93 3.62
CA ARG A 24 -10.50 -9.63 2.99
C ARG A 24 -9.01 -9.49 2.72
N PHE A 25 -8.67 -9.15 1.47
CA PHE A 25 -7.29 -8.97 1.07
C PHE A 25 -6.57 -7.92 1.93
N PHE A 26 -7.14 -6.72 2.05
CA PHE A 26 -6.53 -5.61 2.82
C PHE A 26 -6.63 -5.74 4.35
N SER A 27 -7.16 -6.84 4.86
CA SER A 27 -7.12 -7.19 6.28
C SER A 27 -6.12 -8.29 6.58
N ALA A 28 -6.39 -9.52 6.16
CA ALA A 28 -5.52 -10.67 6.41
C ALA A 28 -4.85 -11.23 5.13
N GLY A 29 -5.46 -11.01 3.96
CA GLY A 29 -5.01 -11.64 2.71
C GLY A 29 -3.61 -11.25 2.29
N TYR A 30 -3.26 -9.95 2.31
CA TYR A 30 -1.94 -9.46 1.91
C TYR A 30 -0.80 -10.00 2.78
N ARG A 31 -1.07 -10.35 4.04
CA ARG A 31 -0.08 -10.90 4.98
C ARG A 31 0.33 -12.34 4.65
N ARG A 32 -0.45 -13.02 3.80
CA ARG A 32 -0.23 -14.41 3.38
C ARG A 32 0.46 -14.52 2.02
N ALA A 33 0.80 -13.38 1.42
CA ALA A 33 1.58 -13.36 0.19
C ALA A 33 3.02 -13.83 0.48
N GLU A 34 3.57 -14.67 -0.40
CA GLU A 34 4.96 -15.12 -0.34
C GLU A 34 5.72 -14.55 -1.53
N TYR A 35 6.95 -14.10 -1.29
CA TYR A 35 7.80 -13.49 -2.31
C TYR A 35 9.10 -14.27 -2.45
N THR A 36 9.48 -14.54 -3.68
CA THR A 36 10.82 -15.01 -4.04
C THR A 36 11.46 -13.96 -4.93
N VAL A 37 12.59 -13.39 -4.51
CA VAL A 37 13.35 -12.38 -5.28
C VAL A 37 14.74 -12.93 -5.51
N GLN A 38 15.07 -13.17 -6.77
CA GLN A 38 16.29 -13.84 -7.22
C GLN A 38 17.03 -12.98 -8.25
N ASP A 39 18.27 -13.35 -8.55
CA ASP A 39 19.11 -12.73 -9.58
C ASP A 39 19.21 -11.19 -9.40
N VAL A 40 19.43 -10.76 -8.16
CA VAL A 40 19.51 -9.34 -7.84
C VAL A 40 20.83 -8.77 -8.35
N ARG A 41 20.75 -7.81 -9.26
CA ARG A 41 21.91 -7.11 -9.83
C ARG A 41 21.82 -5.64 -9.51
N VAL A 42 22.91 -5.07 -8.99
CA VAL A 42 23.03 -3.65 -8.71
C VAL A 42 24.03 -3.07 -9.69
N THR A 43 23.58 -2.12 -10.49
CA THR A 43 24.40 -1.41 -11.48
C THR A 43 24.47 0.05 -11.10
N PRO A 44 25.57 0.54 -10.47
CA PRO A 44 25.86 1.96 -10.32
C PRO A 44 26.28 2.58 -11.67
N GLY A 45 26.42 3.89 -11.74
CA GLY A 45 26.98 4.55 -12.94
C GLY A 45 25.94 5.34 -13.74
N GLU A 46 25.98 5.28 -15.07
CA GLU A 46 25.15 6.14 -15.95
C GLU A 46 23.65 5.81 -15.89
N ARG A 47 23.31 4.53 -15.73
CA ARG A 47 21.93 4.06 -15.56
C ARG A 47 21.79 3.29 -14.24
N PRO A 48 21.82 4.02 -13.13
CA PRO A 48 21.91 3.40 -11.82
C PRO A 48 20.59 2.68 -11.48
N ALA A 49 20.67 1.37 -11.30
CA ALA A 49 19.51 0.53 -11.07
C ALA A 49 19.81 -0.72 -10.25
N VAL A 50 18.74 -1.31 -9.69
CA VAL A 50 18.68 -2.70 -9.26
C VAL A 50 17.68 -3.42 -10.14
N THR A 51 18.04 -4.59 -10.64
CA THR A 51 17.14 -5.51 -11.34
C THR A 51 17.04 -6.83 -10.60
N ALA A 52 15.90 -7.50 -10.72
CA ALA A 52 15.68 -8.80 -10.11
C ALA A 52 14.60 -9.58 -10.88
N VAL A 53 14.53 -10.88 -10.62
CA VAL A 53 13.43 -11.76 -11.02
C VAL A 53 12.59 -12.07 -9.80
N ILE A 54 11.26 -11.89 -9.91
CA ILE A 54 10.33 -12.03 -8.79
C ILE A 54 9.28 -13.08 -9.10
N SER A 55 8.96 -13.90 -8.12
CA SER A 55 7.76 -14.74 -8.12
C SER A 55 6.95 -14.49 -6.87
N LEU A 56 5.63 -14.39 -7.04
CA LEU A 56 4.67 -14.21 -5.95
C LEU A 56 3.79 -15.45 -5.84
N SER A 57 3.42 -15.80 -4.63
CA SER A 57 2.46 -16.85 -4.35
C SER A 57 1.41 -16.35 -3.35
N TYR A 58 0.15 -16.67 -3.63
CA TYR A 58 -0.98 -16.42 -2.75
C TYR A 58 -1.72 -17.72 -2.44
N PRO A 59 -2.25 -17.91 -1.24
CA PRO A 59 -3.13 -19.03 -0.96
C PRO A 59 -4.43 -18.90 -1.79
N ARG A 60 -5.08 -20.03 -2.10
CA ARG A 60 -6.31 -20.06 -2.93
C ARG A 60 -7.44 -19.18 -2.37
N ASP A 61 -7.48 -18.98 -1.07
CA ASP A 61 -8.46 -18.17 -0.36
C ASP A 61 -7.94 -16.76 0.00
N TRP A 62 -7.01 -16.23 -0.78
CA TRP A 62 -6.35 -14.92 -0.56
C TRP A 62 -7.33 -13.74 -0.46
N SER A 63 -8.48 -13.83 -1.14
CA SER A 63 -9.56 -12.85 -1.10
C SER A 63 -10.87 -13.50 -1.51
N LYS A 64 -11.89 -13.42 -0.68
CA LYS A 64 -13.22 -14.01 -0.95
C LYS A 64 -14.27 -12.91 -0.97
N LYS A 65 -14.92 -12.69 -2.11
CA LYS A 65 -16.08 -11.81 -2.24
C LYS A 65 -17.38 -12.59 -2.30
N LYS A 66 -17.45 -13.63 -3.14
CA LYS A 66 -18.59 -14.53 -3.32
C LYS A 66 -18.14 -15.97 -3.17
N ALA A 67 -19.03 -16.85 -2.71
CA ALA A 67 -18.75 -18.28 -2.59
C ALA A 67 -18.51 -18.97 -3.95
N SER A 68 -18.97 -18.36 -5.06
CA SER A 68 -18.96 -18.94 -6.40
C SER A 68 -18.02 -18.22 -7.40
N THR A 69 -17.26 -17.20 -6.97
CA THR A 69 -16.39 -16.46 -7.88
C THR A 69 -14.95 -16.54 -7.38
N ASP A 70 -14.14 -17.32 -8.06
CA ASP A 70 -12.69 -17.32 -7.84
C ASP A 70 -12.11 -16.02 -8.39
N LEU A 71 -11.57 -15.20 -7.51
CA LEU A 71 -10.77 -14.04 -7.91
C LEU A 71 -9.37 -14.54 -8.20
N PHE A 72 -8.88 -14.33 -9.43
CA PHE A 72 -7.51 -14.65 -9.77
C PHE A 72 -6.54 -13.74 -9.01
N PRO A 73 -5.55 -14.31 -8.31
CA PRO A 73 -4.48 -13.54 -7.72
C PRO A 73 -3.75 -12.71 -8.77
N HIS A 74 -3.40 -11.49 -8.42
CA HIS A 74 -2.63 -10.59 -9.28
C HIS A 74 -1.70 -9.75 -8.41
N VAL A 75 -0.66 -9.20 -9.02
CA VAL A 75 0.25 -8.29 -8.30
C VAL A 75 -0.55 -7.14 -7.69
N SER A 76 -0.51 -7.03 -6.38
CA SER A 76 -1.25 -6.02 -5.64
C SER A 76 -0.41 -4.75 -5.44
N THR A 77 -1.09 -3.69 -5.02
CA THR A 77 -0.41 -2.44 -4.64
C THR A 77 0.48 -2.61 -3.41
N VAL A 78 0.13 -3.52 -2.48
CA VAL A 78 0.99 -3.82 -1.33
C VAL A 78 2.28 -4.50 -1.79
N ASP A 79 2.20 -5.43 -2.75
CA ASP A 79 3.39 -6.09 -3.31
C ASP A 79 4.32 -5.07 -3.96
N MET A 80 3.76 -4.19 -4.82
CA MET A 80 4.54 -3.14 -5.47
C MET A 80 5.20 -2.22 -4.43
N LEU A 81 4.47 -1.86 -3.36
CA LEU A 81 4.97 -1.01 -2.28
C LEU A 81 6.19 -1.64 -1.61
N VAL A 82 6.06 -2.89 -1.15
CA VAL A 82 7.12 -3.53 -0.34
C VAL A 82 8.30 -4.00 -1.18
N ILE A 83 8.06 -4.54 -2.37
CA ILE A 83 9.12 -5.04 -3.25
C ILE A 83 9.96 -3.87 -3.80
N GLY A 84 9.31 -2.81 -4.27
CA GLY A 84 10.01 -1.65 -4.80
C GLY A 84 10.84 -0.93 -3.75
N LEU A 85 10.39 -0.87 -2.48
CA LEU A 85 11.19 -0.35 -1.37
C LEU A 85 12.40 -1.22 -1.10
N GLN A 86 12.27 -2.55 -1.08
CA GLN A 86 13.38 -3.47 -0.86
C GLN A 86 14.44 -3.38 -1.99
N LEU A 87 14.02 -3.25 -3.25
CA LEU A 87 14.95 -3.03 -4.36
C LEU A 87 15.67 -1.68 -4.24
N SER A 88 14.96 -0.63 -3.84
CA SER A 88 15.56 0.68 -3.60
C SER A 88 16.55 0.64 -2.44
N GLU A 89 16.22 -0.08 -1.36
CA GLU A 89 17.12 -0.31 -0.22
C GLU A 89 18.38 -1.08 -0.64
N ALA A 90 18.24 -2.11 -1.49
CA ALA A 90 19.36 -2.90 -1.99
C ALA A 90 20.35 -2.03 -2.77
N TYR A 91 19.86 -1.06 -3.57
CA TYR A 91 20.70 -0.08 -4.23
C TYR A 91 21.48 0.76 -3.21
N LEU A 92 20.80 1.32 -2.22
CA LEU A 92 21.42 2.18 -1.21
C LEU A 92 22.46 1.43 -0.38
N VAL A 93 22.14 0.20 0.05
CA VAL A 93 23.04 -0.65 0.83
C VAL A 93 24.31 -0.98 0.03
N HIS A 94 24.17 -1.39 -1.22
CA HIS A 94 25.30 -1.71 -2.07
C HIS A 94 26.16 -0.47 -2.35
N THR A 95 25.52 0.60 -2.86
CA THR A 95 26.21 1.77 -3.37
C THR A 95 26.81 2.65 -2.28
N HIS A 96 26.14 2.76 -1.14
CA HIS A 96 26.59 3.61 -0.02
C HIS A 96 27.15 2.82 1.16
N ARG A 97 27.17 1.48 1.10
CA ARG A 97 27.63 0.59 2.19
C ARG A 97 26.94 0.90 3.52
N LEU A 98 25.63 1.10 3.47
CA LEU A 98 24.87 1.40 4.67
C LEU A 98 24.96 0.24 5.67
N ASP A 99 25.41 0.51 6.87
CA ASP A 99 25.33 -0.43 7.98
C ASP A 99 23.90 -0.58 8.51
N VAL A 100 23.67 -1.53 9.43
CA VAL A 100 22.34 -1.81 10.01
C VAL A 100 21.75 -0.54 10.65
N GLY A 101 22.54 0.24 11.39
CA GLY A 101 22.07 1.46 12.04
C GLY A 101 21.67 2.54 11.04
N GLN A 102 22.43 2.70 9.97
CA GLN A 102 22.13 3.67 8.91
C GLN A 102 20.89 3.29 8.11
N ARG A 103 20.69 1.99 7.84
CA ARG A 103 19.44 1.50 7.21
C ARG A 103 18.22 1.74 8.08
N ARG A 104 18.33 1.46 9.37
CA ARG A 104 17.24 1.66 10.34
C ARG A 104 16.81 3.12 10.45
N ARG A 105 17.74 4.06 10.32
CA ARG A 105 17.47 5.50 10.33
C ARG A 105 17.05 6.06 8.98
N ALA A 106 17.34 5.34 7.88
CA ALA A 106 16.87 5.75 6.56
C ALA A 106 15.33 5.76 6.53
N ARG A 107 14.71 6.77 5.94
CA ARG A 107 13.26 7.02 6.06
C ARG A 107 12.57 7.17 4.71
N VAL A 108 11.42 6.52 4.56
CA VAL A 108 10.54 6.71 3.40
C VAL A 108 9.73 7.99 3.59
N ARG A 109 9.98 8.99 2.74
CA ARG A 109 9.23 10.27 2.75
C ARG A 109 7.95 10.20 1.95
N LYS A 110 8.03 9.61 0.77
CA LYS A 110 6.91 9.60 -0.18
C LYS A 110 6.94 8.38 -1.07
N ILE A 111 5.76 7.86 -1.31
CA ILE A 111 5.52 6.74 -2.24
C ILE A 111 4.44 7.17 -3.21
N THR A 112 4.65 7.00 -4.51
CA THR A 112 3.62 7.15 -5.53
C THR A 112 3.50 5.85 -6.30
N LEU A 113 2.34 5.22 -6.25
CA LEU A 113 2.03 3.94 -6.89
C LEU A 113 1.08 4.18 -8.06
N LYS A 114 1.27 3.45 -9.15
CA LYS A 114 0.36 3.43 -10.31
C LYS A 114 0.11 1.99 -10.71
N ALA A 115 -1.14 1.62 -10.83
CA ALA A 115 -1.50 0.32 -11.42
C ALA A 115 -1.23 0.34 -12.93
N GLY A 116 -1.07 -0.86 -13.49
CA GLY A 116 -1.11 -1.07 -14.94
C GLY A 116 -2.53 -0.89 -15.50
N THR A 117 -2.67 -1.01 -16.80
CA THR A 117 -3.97 -0.95 -17.48
C THR A 117 -4.75 -2.27 -17.41
N THR A 118 -4.08 -3.35 -17.04
CA THR A 118 -4.63 -4.70 -16.85
C THR A 118 -4.02 -5.34 -15.60
N PRO A 119 -4.75 -6.27 -14.91
CA PRO A 119 -4.17 -7.04 -13.82
C PRO A 119 -2.97 -7.87 -14.29
N GLN A 120 -1.94 -7.95 -13.47
CA GLN A 120 -0.80 -8.85 -13.69
C GLN A 120 -1.09 -10.16 -12.96
N GLU A 121 -1.68 -11.13 -13.68
CA GLU A 121 -2.09 -12.43 -13.14
C GLU A 121 -1.02 -13.52 -13.27
N ASP A 122 -0.10 -13.38 -14.23
CA ASP A 122 1.11 -14.20 -14.22
C ASP A 122 2.02 -13.68 -13.12
N LEU A 123 2.27 -14.52 -12.12
CA LEU A 123 2.98 -14.19 -10.89
C LEU A 123 4.37 -14.81 -10.80
N THR A 124 4.82 -15.50 -11.88
CA THR A 124 6.08 -16.25 -11.87
C THR A 124 7.09 -15.63 -12.82
N GLY A 125 8.32 -15.46 -12.36
CA GLY A 125 9.42 -14.98 -13.20
C GLY A 125 9.25 -13.53 -13.69
N LEU A 126 8.57 -12.70 -12.92
CA LEU A 126 8.34 -11.29 -13.25
C LEU A 126 9.64 -10.50 -13.24
N SER A 127 9.84 -9.68 -14.25
CA SER A 127 10.89 -8.65 -14.22
C SER A 127 10.54 -7.56 -13.23
N ALA A 128 11.51 -7.21 -12.38
CA ALA A 128 11.41 -6.07 -11.49
C ALA A 128 12.69 -5.24 -11.50
N ALA A 129 12.54 -3.94 -11.33
CA ALA A 129 13.69 -3.05 -11.18
C ALA A 129 13.33 -1.84 -10.31
N ALA A 130 14.38 -1.23 -9.73
CA ALA A 130 14.35 0.10 -9.13
C ALA A 130 15.49 0.93 -9.72
N GLU A 131 15.16 2.00 -10.43
CA GLU A 131 16.11 2.90 -11.06
C GLU A 131 16.25 4.17 -10.22
N LEU A 132 17.46 4.53 -9.88
CA LEU A 132 17.77 5.82 -9.21
C LEU A 132 17.58 6.96 -10.23
N ARG A 133 16.70 7.89 -9.93
CA ARG A 133 16.45 9.09 -10.75
C ARG A 133 17.32 10.27 -10.36
N GLY A 134 17.78 10.28 -9.13
CA GLY A 134 18.68 11.29 -8.62
C GLY A 134 18.78 11.25 -7.10
N THR A 135 19.86 11.78 -6.59
CA THR A 135 20.10 12.03 -5.16
C THR A 135 20.39 13.52 -4.98
N ARG A 136 19.74 14.12 -3.99
CA ARG A 136 20.01 15.50 -3.59
C ARG A 136 20.46 15.53 -2.14
N GLU A 137 21.33 16.49 -1.83
CA GLU A 137 21.60 16.85 -0.44
C GLU A 137 20.37 17.53 0.17
N ASP A 138 20.09 17.20 1.41
CA ASP A 138 19.01 17.80 2.18
C ASP A 138 19.44 17.90 3.65
N PRO A 139 19.83 19.10 4.11
CA PRO A 139 20.27 19.30 5.49
C PRO A 139 19.20 18.99 6.54
N THR A 140 17.93 18.92 6.13
CA THR A 140 16.79 18.56 7.01
C THR A 140 16.58 17.06 7.10
N ALA A 141 17.18 16.27 6.20
CA ALA A 141 17.13 14.82 6.24
C ALA A 141 18.09 14.30 7.31
N GLU A 142 17.66 13.31 8.09
CA GLU A 142 18.50 12.70 9.14
C GLU A 142 19.83 12.14 8.59
N GLY A 143 19.81 11.57 7.39
CA GLY A 143 21.01 11.07 6.70
C GLY A 143 21.70 12.06 5.77
N GLY A 144 21.20 13.30 5.66
CA GLY A 144 21.76 14.36 4.83
C GLY A 144 21.46 14.24 3.32
N HIS A 145 20.85 13.15 2.86
CA HIS A 145 20.56 12.90 1.45
C HIS A 145 19.12 12.39 1.26
N VAL A 146 18.55 12.70 0.10
CA VAL A 146 17.27 12.14 -0.36
C VAL A 146 17.44 11.61 -1.78
N SER A 147 17.24 10.31 -1.94
CA SER A 147 17.23 9.64 -3.23
C SER A 147 15.80 9.42 -3.74
N THR A 148 15.62 9.59 -5.04
CA THR A 148 14.37 9.28 -5.73
C THR A 148 14.56 8.07 -6.63
N PHE A 149 13.73 7.07 -6.44
CA PHE A 149 13.69 5.86 -7.26
C PHE A 149 12.40 5.78 -8.06
N THR A 150 12.47 5.22 -9.27
CA THR A 150 11.31 4.72 -10.01
C THR A 150 11.46 3.20 -10.11
N ALA A 151 10.47 2.47 -9.63
CA ALA A 151 10.48 1.01 -9.68
C ALA A 151 9.32 0.47 -10.50
N HIS A 152 9.48 -0.75 -11.01
CA HIS A 152 8.42 -1.54 -11.62
C HIS A 152 8.46 -2.99 -11.14
N VAL A 153 7.29 -3.62 -11.09
CA VAL A 153 7.09 -5.06 -10.90
C VAL A 153 6.01 -5.50 -11.87
N GLY A 154 6.40 -6.25 -12.88
CA GLY A 154 5.52 -6.52 -14.02
C GLY A 154 5.01 -5.22 -14.65
N VAL A 155 3.69 -5.05 -14.69
CA VAL A 155 3.03 -3.85 -15.28
C VAL A 155 2.85 -2.69 -14.29
N MET A 156 3.09 -2.91 -13.01
CA MET A 156 2.93 -1.88 -11.98
C MET A 156 4.17 -1.01 -11.86
N THR A 157 3.98 0.26 -11.53
CA THR A 157 5.07 1.22 -11.34
C THR A 157 4.93 1.98 -10.04
N ALA A 158 6.07 2.36 -9.45
CA ALA A 158 6.09 3.21 -8.28
C ALA A 158 7.26 4.20 -8.32
N ARG A 159 7.12 5.28 -7.56
CA ARG A 159 8.20 6.23 -7.26
C ARG A 159 8.34 6.33 -5.75
N TYR A 160 9.58 6.28 -5.27
CA TYR A 160 9.93 6.38 -3.86
C TYR A 160 10.88 7.55 -3.63
N GLU A 161 10.66 8.28 -2.55
CA GLU A 161 11.62 9.27 -2.02
C GLU A 161 12.11 8.77 -0.66
N ILE A 162 13.41 8.54 -0.52
CA ILE A 162 14.04 7.91 0.64
C ILE A 162 15.16 8.81 1.16
N GLU A 163 15.05 9.16 2.46
CA GLU A 163 16.15 9.80 3.19
C GLU A 163 17.18 8.75 3.60
N HIS A 164 18.45 9.06 3.49
CA HIS A 164 19.50 8.14 3.88
C HIS A 164 20.84 8.82 4.10
N ALA A 165 21.74 8.15 4.80
CA ALA A 165 23.17 8.51 4.83
C ALA A 165 23.88 8.06 3.54
N ALA A 166 24.97 8.71 3.19
CA ALA A 166 25.81 8.32 2.05
C ALA A 166 27.30 8.30 2.44
N PRO A 167 27.70 7.36 3.35
CA PRO A 167 29.08 7.34 3.87
C PRO A 167 30.11 6.90 2.83
N ALA A 168 29.67 6.20 1.78
CA ALA A 168 30.53 5.73 0.68
C ALA A 168 29.82 5.89 -0.67
N ARG A 169 30.58 5.76 -1.75
CA ARG A 169 30.07 5.70 -3.11
C ARG A 169 30.80 4.59 -3.87
N ILE A 170 30.15 3.46 -4.01
CA ILE A 170 30.65 2.32 -4.77
C ILE A 170 30.20 2.47 -6.22
N THR A 171 31.10 2.20 -7.15
CA THR A 171 30.88 2.25 -8.59
C THR A 171 30.93 0.88 -9.25
N GLU A 172 31.41 -0.14 -8.54
CA GLU A 172 31.43 -1.51 -8.98
C GLU A 172 30.01 -2.11 -8.98
N GLU A 173 29.75 -2.97 -9.95
CA GLU A 173 28.51 -3.71 -10.03
C GLU A 173 28.42 -4.79 -8.93
N GLY A 174 27.20 -5.08 -8.46
CA GLY A 174 26.91 -6.15 -7.53
C GLY A 174 26.00 -7.20 -8.13
N ALA A 175 26.27 -8.47 -7.82
CA ALA A 175 25.40 -9.60 -8.19
C ALA A 175 25.16 -10.47 -6.96
N TYR A 176 23.90 -10.69 -6.65
CA TYR A 176 23.46 -11.41 -5.46
C TYR A 176 22.41 -12.46 -5.81
N PRO A 177 22.45 -13.66 -5.23
CA PRO A 177 21.46 -14.71 -5.53
C PRO A 177 20.05 -14.33 -5.06
N SER A 178 19.91 -13.47 -4.05
CA SER A 178 18.62 -13.04 -3.50
C SER A 178 18.73 -11.67 -2.81
N LEU A 179 17.59 -11.08 -2.42
CA LEU A 179 17.58 -9.87 -1.58
C LEU A 179 18.20 -10.12 -0.20
N ASP A 180 18.04 -11.32 0.37
CA ASP A 180 18.62 -11.65 1.67
C ASP A 180 20.15 -11.66 1.64
N ALA A 181 20.76 -11.93 0.48
CA ALA A 181 22.21 -11.86 0.32
C ALA A 181 22.76 -10.43 0.39
N VAL A 182 21.97 -9.42 0.10
CA VAL A 182 22.38 -8.00 0.17
C VAL A 182 21.80 -7.28 1.39
N LEU A 183 20.58 -7.64 1.81
CA LEU A 183 19.86 -6.93 2.88
C LEU A 183 19.85 -7.67 4.23
N GLY A 184 20.29 -8.92 4.28
CA GLY A 184 20.07 -9.80 5.43
C GLY A 184 18.68 -10.44 5.41
N ALA A 185 18.41 -11.31 6.38
CA ALA A 185 17.20 -12.14 6.42
C ALA A 185 15.90 -11.30 6.39
N ALA A 186 14.96 -11.69 5.53
CA ALA A 186 13.66 -11.01 5.37
C ALA A 186 12.87 -10.91 6.69
N ALA A 187 12.96 -11.93 7.55
CA ALA A 187 12.29 -11.96 8.84
C ALA A 187 12.75 -10.86 9.82
N GLY A 188 13.97 -10.34 9.65
CA GLY A 188 14.51 -9.23 10.46
C GLY A 188 14.14 -7.85 9.97
N ARG A 189 13.55 -7.71 8.78
CA ARG A 189 13.28 -6.44 8.10
C ARG A 189 11.78 -6.16 8.01
N TYR A 190 11.38 -4.90 8.25
CA TYR A 190 9.97 -4.54 8.20
C TYR A 190 9.36 -4.83 6.81
N TYR A 191 9.94 -4.30 5.74
CA TYR A 191 9.43 -4.53 4.37
C TYR A 191 9.77 -5.92 3.82
N GLY A 192 10.57 -6.73 4.53
CA GLY A 192 10.75 -8.16 4.26
C GLY A 192 9.52 -8.95 4.68
N GLU A 193 9.44 -9.27 5.97
CA GLU A 193 8.32 -10.04 6.57
C GLU A 193 7.62 -9.30 7.71
N GLY A 194 8.23 -8.25 8.26
CA GLY A 194 7.71 -7.56 9.44
C GLY A 194 6.32 -6.94 9.25
N PHE A 195 6.02 -6.37 8.07
CA PHE A 195 4.71 -5.79 7.77
C PHE A 195 3.56 -6.81 7.86
N LYS A 196 3.84 -8.10 7.65
CA LYS A 196 2.86 -9.20 7.78
C LYS A 196 2.51 -9.51 9.23
N LEU A 197 3.38 -9.10 10.16
CA LEU A 197 3.23 -9.35 11.60
C LEU A 197 2.45 -8.24 12.32
N ARG A 198 1.63 -7.51 11.59
CA ARG A 198 0.72 -6.48 12.15
C ARG A 198 -0.72 -6.76 11.80
N GLU A 199 -1.59 -6.62 12.80
CA GLU A 199 -3.05 -6.71 12.67
C GLU A 199 -3.69 -5.39 13.05
N HIS A 200 -4.74 -5.03 12.32
CA HIS A 200 -5.51 -3.81 12.56
C HIS A 200 -6.95 -4.15 12.91
N THR A 201 -7.44 -3.57 14.01
CA THR A 201 -8.86 -3.49 14.33
C THR A 201 -9.34 -2.09 14.00
N ILE A 202 -10.37 -1.99 13.15
CA ILE A 202 -10.97 -0.73 12.72
C ILE A 202 -12.36 -0.66 13.35
N GLY A 203 -12.50 0.13 14.40
CA GLY A 203 -13.74 0.26 15.19
C GLY A 203 -14.27 1.69 15.20
N ASP A 204 -15.44 1.88 15.82
CA ASP A 204 -16.15 3.17 15.85
C ASP A 204 -16.20 3.85 14.48
N VAL A 205 -16.60 3.06 13.46
CA VAL A 205 -16.65 3.52 12.08
C VAL A 205 -17.88 4.40 11.89
N ARG A 206 -17.67 5.59 11.39
CA ARG A 206 -18.72 6.54 11.03
C ARG A 206 -18.55 6.95 9.59
N ALA A 207 -19.58 6.75 8.76
CA ALA A 207 -19.58 7.18 7.38
C ALA A 207 -20.78 8.10 7.10
N ASP A 208 -20.48 9.25 6.54
CA ASP A 208 -21.45 10.26 6.11
C ASP A 208 -21.34 10.45 4.61
N VAL A 209 -22.33 9.91 3.89
CA VAL A 209 -22.38 9.98 2.42
C VAL A 209 -22.65 11.43 1.96
N GLY A 210 -23.44 12.19 2.71
CA GLY A 210 -23.75 13.59 2.42
C GLY A 210 -22.49 14.44 2.43
N GLU A 211 -21.68 14.31 3.48
CA GLU A 211 -20.39 15.00 3.62
C GLU A 211 -19.25 14.29 2.85
N SER A 212 -19.53 13.10 2.30
CA SER A 212 -18.52 12.27 1.60
C SER A 212 -17.31 11.94 2.46
N THR A 213 -17.51 11.67 3.75
CA THR A 213 -16.43 11.39 4.72
C THR A 213 -16.67 10.11 5.49
N ALA A 214 -15.59 9.48 5.95
CA ALA A 214 -15.66 8.45 6.96
C ALA A 214 -14.50 8.58 7.96
N THR A 215 -14.78 8.22 9.20
CA THR A 215 -13.82 8.19 10.29
C THR A 215 -13.85 6.86 11.03
N ALA A 216 -12.74 6.49 11.66
CA ALA A 216 -12.66 5.31 12.49
C ALA A 216 -11.55 5.43 13.54
N THR A 217 -11.63 4.59 14.56
CA THR A 217 -10.53 4.36 15.52
C THR A 217 -9.81 3.08 15.11
N VAL A 218 -8.49 3.18 14.91
CA VAL A 218 -7.63 2.07 14.49
C VAL A 218 -6.74 1.65 15.64
N THR A 219 -6.80 0.38 16.00
CA THR A 219 -5.87 -0.24 16.96
C THR A 219 -5.00 -1.24 16.20
N THR A 220 -3.69 -1.14 16.40
CA THR A 220 -2.71 -2.04 15.78
C THR A 220 -2.12 -2.96 16.83
N ARG A 221 -2.10 -4.25 16.53
CA ARG A 221 -1.48 -5.30 17.35
C ARG A 221 -0.32 -5.93 16.60
N SER A 222 0.83 -6.02 17.24
CA SER A 222 1.95 -6.80 16.73
C SER A 222 1.76 -8.28 17.06
N LEU A 223 1.97 -9.14 16.07
CA LEU A 223 1.93 -10.60 16.22
C LEU A 223 3.24 -11.13 16.81
N PRO A 224 3.25 -12.38 17.34
CA PRO A 224 4.47 -13.03 17.78
C PRO A 224 5.56 -13.00 16.68
N GLY A 225 6.79 -12.73 17.06
CA GLY A 225 7.92 -12.59 16.14
C GLY A 225 8.21 -11.14 15.70
N TYR A 226 7.28 -10.20 15.85
CA TYR A 226 7.52 -8.81 15.48
C TYR A 226 8.71 -8.17 16.21
N GLN A 227 8.99 -8.58 17.44
CA GLN A 227 10.14 -8.10 18.23
C GLN A 227 11.50 -8.43 17.59
N ALA A 228 11.54 -9.40 16.69
CA ALA A 228 12.74 -9.75 15.90
C ALA A 228 12.95 -8.85 14.68
N VAL A 229 11.98 -7.98 14.36
CA VAL A 229 12.09 -7.00 13.27
C VAL A 229 12.91 -5.81 13.77
N THR A 230 14.22 -5.87 13.56
CA THR A 230 15.19 -4.91 14.11
C THR A 230 16.09 -4.29 13.05
N ASP A 231 15.86 -4.56 11.78
CA ASP A 231 16.69 -4.12 10.66
C ASP A 231 15.83 -3.58 9.50
N GLY A 232 16.51 -3.05 8.49
CA GLY A 232 15.95 -2.56 7.25
C GLY A 232 15.52 -1.10 7.30
N LEU A 233 15.14 -0.64 6.12
CA LEU A 233 14.64 0.70 5.85
C LEU A 233 13.51 1.09 6.82
N ASP A 234 13.57 2.31 7.38
CA ASP A 234 12.59 2.84 8.35
C ASP A 234 12.56 2.09 9.71
N GLY A 235 13.53 1.20 10.00
CA GLY A 235 13.47 0.28 11.13
C GLY A 235 13.28 0.96 12.50
N ASP A 236 13.99 2.05 12.77
CA ASP A 236 13.87 2.80 14.04
C ASP A 236 12.51 3.49 14.17
N HIS A 237 11.97 3.97 13.05
CA HIS A 237 10.66 4.61 12.98
C HIS A 237 9.52 3.58 13.14
N LEU A 238 9.64 2.43 12.47
CA LEU A 238 8.61 1.40 12.43
C LEU A 238 8.63 0.45 13.64
N ALA A 239 9.70 0.43 14.41
CA ALA A 239 9.79 -0.40 15.62
C ALA A 239 8.60 -0.17 16.57
N ALA A 240 8.14 1.07 16.71
CA ALA A 240 7.00 1.45 17.53
C ALA A 240 5.93 2.26 16.78
N GLY A 241 6.19 2.70 15.55
CA GLY A 241 5.32 3.58 14.77
C GLY A 241 4.40 2.84 13.80
N LEU A 242 3.38 3.53 13.29
CA LEU A 242 2.61 3.09 12.14
C LEU A 242 3.42 3.29 10.86
N SER A 243 3.16 2.48 9.85
CA SER A 243 3.86 2.46 8.57
C SER A 243 3.01 2.96 7.40
N PRO A 244 3.61 3.19 6.22
CA PRO A 244 2.84 3.41 4.99
C PRO A 244 1.91 2.25 4.64
N VAL A 245 2.31 0.99 4.94
CA VAL A 245 1.44 -0.20 4.72
C VAL A 245 0.23 -0.13 5.64
N ASP A 246 0.42 0.15 6.94
CA ASP A 246 -0.68 0.28 7.90
C ASP A 246 -1.67 1.37 7.47
N CYS A 247 -1.15 2.54 7.05
CA CYS A 247 -1.97 3.64 6.54
C CYS A 247 -2.76 3.22 5.30
N PHE A 248 -2.11 2.56 4.35
CA PHE A 248 -2.70 2.14 3.08
C PHE A 248 -3.84 1.13 3.30
N VAL A 249 -3.55 -0.01 3.95
CA VAL A 249 -4.52 -1.11 4.07
C VAL A 249 -5.73 -0.74 4.95
N THR A 250 -5.52 0.11 5.97
CA THR A 250 -6.58 0.57 6.86
C THR A 250 -7.51 1.55 6.15
N ASN A 251 -6.94 2.59 5.52
CA ASN A 251 -7.75 3.58 4.82
C ASN A 251 -8.50 2.99 3.63
N LEU A 252 -7.94 1.98 2.93
CA LEU A 252 -8.67 1.29 1.86
C LEU A 252 -9.94 0.59 2.35
N GLN A 253 -9.91 -0.01 3.53
CA GLN A 253 -11.10 -0.62 4.10
C GLN A 253 -12.15 0.44 4.47
N LEU A 254 -11.72 1.57 5.01
CA LEU A 254 -12.63 2.67 5.34
C LEU A 254 -13.21 3.33 4.07
N ILE A 255 -12.39 3.47 3.01
CA ILE A 255 -12.84 3.91 1.68
C ILE A 255 -13.89 2.95 1.12
N GLN A 256 -13.70 1.64 1.26
CA GLN A 256 -14.69 0.65 0.79
C GLN A 256 -16.04 0.82 1.50
N VAL A 257 -16.07 1.08 2.80
CA VAL A 257 -17.33 1.36 3.53
C VAL A 257 -18.03 2.57 2.92
N LEU A 258 -17.32 3.69 2.80
CA LEU A 258 -17.89 4.93 2.27
C LEU A 258 -18.35 4.79 0.81
N LEU A 259 -17.57 4.08 -0.03
CA LEU A 259 -17.89 3.87 -1.43
C LEU A 259 -19.13 2.98 -1.62
N TYR A 260 -19.21 1.88 -0.88
CA TYR A 260 -20.34 0.97 -0.98
C TYR A 260 -21.61 1.59 -0.42
N GLU A 261 -21.50 2.40 0.62
CA GLU A 261 -22.63 3.16 1.15
C GLU A 261 -23.12 4.21 0.16
N LEU A 262 -22.19 4.94 -0.51
CA LEU A 262 -22.52 5.90 -1.56
C LEU A 262 -23.29 5.28 -2.72
N ASP A 263 -22.92 4.08 -3.14
CA ASP A 263 -23.51 3.42 -4.31
C ASP A 263 -24.64 2.43 -3.94
N GLY A 264 -24.99 2.29 -2.64
CA GLY A 264 -26.04 1.39 -2.14
C GLY A 264 -25.76 -0.07 -2.46
N ILE A 265 -24.48 -0.50 -2.44
CA ILE A 265 -24.07 -1.87 -2.75
C ILE A 265 -23.42 -2.55 -1.55
N SER A 266 -23.39 -3.87 -1.57
CA SER A 266 -22.60 -4.63 -0.59
C SER A 266 -21.27 -5.09 -1.20
N ARG A 267 -20.29 -5.41 -0.34
CA ARG A 267 -19.00 -5.94 -0.78
C ARG A 267 -19.14 -7.17 -1.70
N LYS A 268 -20.09 -8.05 -1.42
CA LYS A 268 -20.34 -9.26 -2.22
C LYS A 268 -20.86 -8.97 -3.63
N ASP A 269 -21.49 -7.81 -3.83
CA ASP A 269 -22.06 -7.40 -5.13
C ASP A 269 -21.10 -6.49 -5.90
N SER A 270 -20.03 -6.01 -5.24
CA SER A 270 -19.08 -5.10 -5.85
C SER A 270 -18.14 -5.82 -6.82
N ASN A 271 -17.81 -5.18 -7.93
CA ASN A 271 -16.72 -5.55 -8.79
C ASN A 271 -15.35 -5.19 -8.16
N THR A 272 -14.26 -5.53 -8.83
CA THR A 272 -12.92 -5.15 -8.38
C THR A 272 -12.76 -3.63 -8.40
N LEU A 273 -12.27 -3.06 -7.30
CA LEU A 273 -11.84 -1.66 -7.27
C LEU A 273 -10.55 -1.53 -8.06
N TRP A 274 -10.59 -0.74 -9.12
CA TRP A 274 -9.41 -0.47 -9.92
C TRP A 274 -8.68 0.76 -9.38
N MET A 275 -7.60 0.54 -8.65
CA MET A 275 -6.79 1.64 -8.16
C MET A 275 -5.89 2.18 -9.27
N GLN A 276 -6.07 3.43 -9.64
CA GLN A 276 -5.33 4.09 -10.71
C GLN A 276 -4.00 4.64 -10.18
N LYS A 277 -4.06 5.39 -9.08
CA LYS A 277 -2.90 6.04 -8.47
C LYS A 277 -3.08 6.14 -6.96
N THR A 278 -1.99 5.93 -6.23
CA THR A 278 -1.92 6.23 -4.79
C THR A 278 -0.65 7.01 -4.49
N VAL A 279 -0.78 8.03 -3.66
CA VAL A 279 0.34 8.81 -3.11
C VAL A 279 0.27 8.70 -1.60
N LEU A 280 1.33 8.23 -0.97
CA LEU A 280 1.52 8.20 0.48
C LEU A 280 2.65 9.15 0.84
N THR A 281 2.42 10.04 1.79
CA THR A 281 3.41 11.04 2.23
C THR A 281 3.52 10.99 3.75
N ALA A 282 4.74 10.89 4.26
CA ALA A 282 5.03 11.07 5.68
C ALA A 282 4.98 12.58 5.99
N VAL A 283 4.05 13.00 6.86
CA VAL A 283 3.79 14.43 7.16
C VAL A 283 4.13 14.82 8.60
N GLY A 284 4.60 13.88 9.40
CA GLY A 284 4.91 14.15 10.80
C GLY A 284 5.64 13.00 11.48
N PRO A 285 5.82 13.07 12.79
CA PRO A 285 6.37 11.98 13.57
C PRO A 285 5.41 10.77 13.50
N ALA A 286 5.97 9.57 13.57
CA ALA A 286 5.16 8.37 13.61
C ALA A 286 4.22 8.38 14.82
N HIS A 287 2.95 8.08 14.58
CA HIS A 287 2.03 7.74 15.64
C HIS A 287 2.41 6.37 16.22
N LEU A 288 2.48 6.28 17.54
CA LEU A 288 2.82 5.00 18.19
C LEU A 288 1.75 3.95 17.90
N ALA A 289 2.13 2.83 17.31
CA ALA A 289 1.22 1.75 16.97
C ALA A 289 0.49 1.13 18.18
N ALA A 290 1.10 1.23 19.36
CA ALA A 290 0.48 0.78 20.62
C ALA A 290 -0.68 1.67 21.11
N ARG A 291 -0.90 2.84 20.51
CA ARG A 291 -2.00 3.75 20.84
C ARG A 291 -3.05 3.71 19.72
N PRO A 292 -4.35 3.80 20.08
CA PRO A 292 -5.39 3.98 19.06
C PRO A 292 -5.12 5.22 18.21
N ALA A 293 -5.24 5.10 16.90
CA ALA A 293 -5.06 6.17 15.93
C ALA A 293 -6.39 6.52 15.26
N ALA A 294 -6.65 7.80 15.04
CA ALA A 294 -7.79 8.23 14.25
C ALA A 294 -7.49 8.09 12.75
N ALA A 295 -8.32 7.33 12.05
CA ALA A 295 -8.36 7.31 10.59
C ALA A 295 -9.42 8.28 10.07
N HIS A 296 -9.14 8.91 8.95
CA HIS A 296 -10.08 9.80 8.28
C HIS A 296 -9.91 9.65 6.77
N VAL A 297 -11.02 9.49 6.06
CA VAL A 297 -11.10 9.53 4.60
C VAL A 297 -12.16 10.51 4.14
N ALA A 298 -11.93 11.17 3.01
CA ALA A 298 -12.87 12.06 2.37
C ALA A 298 -12.79 11.89 0.85
N PHE A 299 -13.93 11.79 0.16
CA PHE A 299 -13.98 11.92 -1.29
C PHE A 299 -13.85 13.39 -1.66
N THR A 300 -12.78 13.73 -2.37
CA THR A 300 -12.56 15.08 -2.89
C THR A 300 -13.24 15.29 -4.24
N ASP A 301 -13.37 14.19 -5.00
CA ASP A 301 -14.12 14.17 -6.26
C ASP A 301 -14.84 12.83 -6.42
N LYS A 302 -16.01 12.86 -7.06
CA LYS A 302 -16.80 11.66 -7.38
C LYS A 302 -17.59 11.87 -8.67
N TRP A 303 -17.37 10.98 -9.64
CA TRP A 303 -18.00 11.05 -10.96
C TRP A 303 -18.64 9.72 -11.33
N LEU A 304 -19.67 9.78 -12.17
CA LEU A 304 -20.20 8.63 -12.88
C LEU A 304 -19.77 8.73 -14.34
N VAL A 305 -19.08 7.72 -14.82
CA VAL A 305 -18.49 7.70 -16.17
C VAL A 305 -18.98 6.46 -16.92
N PRO A 306 -19.69 6.63 -18.04
CA PRO A 306 -20.00 5.52 -18.93
C PRO A 306 -18.70 5.06 -19.60
N LEU A 307 -18.32 3.81 -19.38
CA LEU A 307 -17.07 3.24 -19.90
C LEU A 307 -17.27 1.74 -20.23
N ARG A 308 -16.80 1.32 -21.40
CA ARG A 308 -16.83 -0.10 -21.85
C ARG A 308 -18.21 -0.76 -21.75
N GLY A 309 -19.29 0.00 -21.97
CA GLY A 309 -20.67 -0.52 -21.92
C GLY A 309 -21.27 -0.66 -20.51
N GLY A 310 -20.53 -0.26 -19.46
CA GLY A 310 -20.97 -0.18 -18.08
C GLY A 310 -20.93 1.23 -17.52
N LEU A 311 -21.51 1.43 -16.34
CA LEU A 311 -21.40 2.67 -15.59
C LEU A 311 -20.33 2.51 -14.50
N TRP A 312 -19.40 3.42 -14.44
CA TRP A 312 -18.27 3.40 -13.52
C TRP A 312 -18.34 4.57 -12.55
N ARG A 313 -18.12 4.27 -11.28
CA ARG A 313 -17.84 5.28 -10.28
C ARG A 313 -16.33 5.57 -10.27
N ASP A 314 -15.95 6.78 -10.60
CA ASP A 314 -14.60 7.32 -10.42
C ASP A 314 -14.57 8.20 -9.18
N VAL A 315 -13.61 7.98 -8.28
CA VAL A 315 -13.45 8.77 -7.05
C VAL A 315 -12.00 9.15 -6.81
N THR A 316 -11.79 10.36 -6.35
CA THR A 316 -10.54 10.83 -5.76
C THR A 316 -10.72 10.95 -4.25
N VAL A 317 -9.76 10.45 -3.51
CA VAL A 317 -9.82 10.33 -2.06
C VAL A 317 -8.62 10.98 -1.41
N ALA A 318 -8.86 11.77 -0.37
CA ALA A 318 -7.86 12.18 0.61
C ALA A 318 -8.07 11.37 1.89
N ALA A 319 -6.99 10.83 2.46
CA ALA A 319 -7.06 10.07 3.69
C ALA A 319 -5.83 10.33 4.57
N ARG A 320 -5.96 10.02 5.86
CA ARG A 320 -4.85 10.14 6.81
C ARG A 320 -4.93 9.10 7.92
N LEU A 321 -3.78 8.64 8.36
CA LEU A 321 -3.60 7.80 9.54
C LEU A 321 -2.18 7.96 10.07
N GLY A 322 -2.04 8.26 11.35
CA GLY A 322 -0.80 8.03 12.10
C GLY A 322 0.46 8.72 11.62
N GLY A 323 0.40 9.95 11.10
CA GLY A 323 1.54 10.69 10.56
C GLY A 323 1.76 10.49 9.06
N TYR A 324 0.82 9.80 8.39
CA TYR A 324 0.77 9.66 6.93
C TYR A 324 -0.48 10.30 6.37
N GLU A 325 -0.31 10.96 5.21
CA GLU A 325 -1.38 11.34 4.31
C GLU A 325 -1.39 10.44 3.09
N MET A 326 -2.58 10.11 2.62
CA MET A 326 -2.80 9.32 1.43
C MET A 326 -3.76 10.05 0.49
N GLN A 327 -3.40 10.11 -0.77
CA GLN A 327 -4.29 10.50 -1.86
C GLN A 327 -4.38 9.33 -2.83
N CYS A 328 -5.58 8.95 -3.23
CA CYS A 328 -5.75 7.89 -4.21
C CYS A 328 -6.95 8.14 -5.12
N SER A 329 -6.89 7.57 -6.32
CA SER A 329 -7.98 7.54 -7.28
C SER A 329 -8.34 6.10 -7.63
N PHE A 330 -9.64 5.83 -7.70
CA PHE A 330 -10.21 4.52 -8.01
C PHE A 330 -11.27 4.65 -9.09
N ALA A 331 -11.35 3.63 -9.91
CA ALA A 331 -12.51 3.38 -10.75
C ALA A 331 -13.20 2.08 -10.28
N HIS A 332 -14.51 2.09 -10.18
CA HIS A 332 -15.33 0.97 -9.75
C HIS A 332 -16.50 0.79 -10.71
N GLU A 333 -16.56 -0.35 -11.38
CA GLU A 333 -17.70 -0.70 -12.22
C GLU A 333 -18.92 -1.02 -11.36
N LEU A 334 -20.01 -0.30 -11.57
CA LEU A 334 -21.25 -0.49 -10.82
C LEU A 334 -22.01 -1.72 -11.34
N PRO A 335 -22.55 -2.57 -10.45
CA PRO A 335 -23.52 -3.59 -10.86
C PRO A 335 -24.75 -2.95 -11.50
N GLN A 336 -25.42 -3.65 -12.43
CA GLN A 336 -26.57 -3.11 -13.18
C GLN A 336 -27.65 -2.50 -12.31
N HIS A 337 -27.97 -3.13 -11.16
CA HIS A 337 -28.99 -2.62 -10.24
C HIS A 337 -28.56 -1.30 -9.56
N ALA A 338 -27.28 -1.13 -9.25
CA ALA A 338 -26.75 0.11 -8.67
C ALA A 338 -26.59 1.21 -9.73
N ALA A 339 -26.26 0.84 -10.96
CA ALA A 339 -26.20 1.79 -12.08
C ALA A 339 -27.54 2.48 -12.33
N ALA A 340 -28.64 1.74 -12.29
CA ALA A 340 -30.01 2.30 -12.45
C ALA A 340 -30.39 3.26 -11.31
N PHE A 341 -29.87 3.04 -10.08
CA PHE A 341 -30.10 3.92 -8.94
C PHE A 341 -29.24 5.20 -9.03
N ALA A 342 -28.01 5.07 -9.47
CA ALA A 342 -27.05 6.18 -9.59
C ALA A 342 -27.42 7.15 -10.71
N ASP A 343 -27.95 6.67 -11.85
CA ASP A 343 -28.46 7.52 -12.94
C ASP A 343 -29.60 8.45 -12.49
N GLY A 344 -30.43 8.04 -11.53
CA GLY A 344 -31.49 8.85 -10.95
C GLY A 344 -31.01 9.98 -10.02
N GLN A 345 -29.74 10.00 -9.63
CA GLN A 345 -29.14 11.04 -8.78
C GLN A 345 -28.36 12.10 -9.56
N THR A 346 -28.26 11.98 -10.88
CA THR A 346 -27.49 12.89 -11.76
C THR A 346 -28.36 14.04 -12.30
N ILE A 347 -29.34 14.54 -11.56
CA ILE A 347 -30.12 15.76 -11.92
C ILE A 347 -29.93 16.84 -10.86
#